data_09bfbe6e88ab2c14d794ed59a5a5d187
#
_entry.id   09bfbe6e88ab2c14d794ed59a5a5d187
#
_cell.length_a   1.000
_cell.length_b   1.000
_cell.length_c   1.000
_cell.angle_alpha   90.00
_cell.angle_beta   90.00
_cell.angle_gamma   90.00
#
_symmetry.space_group_name_H-M   'P 1'
#
loop_
_entity.id
_entity.type
_entity.pdbx_description
1 polymer ?
#
loop_
_entity_poly.entity_id
_entity_poly.type
_entity_poly.pdbx_seq_one_letter_code
_entity_poly.pdbx_strand_id
1 'polypeptide(L)'
;MYNIVKESGTILKAIDDKIEHFASYLQKKNNLDHIQFLKVRLGMQVVVSNIAKTIVTYGAALIFHTFLYTLITHISYFLIRHNAHGAHAKSTLLCHIQNLILFVGLPWLIAYYHINMGIMYSVSGIALLLIIIYAPAATKKQPIPERLKPRKKIKSIILVVVLIIISIIYMNLYKDKKTSS
;
A
#
# COMPACT_ATOMS: atom_id res chain seq x y z
N MET A 1 -18.36 -10.97 21.27
CA MET A 1 -16.97 -10.97 20.78
C MET A 1 -16.51 -12.34 20.29
N TYR A 2 -16.71 -13.41 21.06
CA TYR A 2 -16.35 -14.81 20.70
C TYR A 2 -17.01 -15.31 19.40
N ASN A 3 -18.28 -15.01 19.16
CA ASN A 3 -19.00 -15.41 17.95
C ASN A 3 -18.48 -14.74 16.66
N ILE A 4 -18.08 -13.47 16.74
CA ILE A 4 -17.50 -12.74 15.57
C ILE A 4 -16.16 -13.34 15.14
N VAL A 5 -15.33 -13.75 16.12
CA VAL A 5 -14.03 -14.40 15.83
C VAL A 5 -14.23 -15.79 15.22
N LYS A 6 -15.24 -16.52 15.66
CA LYS A 6 -15.57 -17.86 15.13
C LYS A 6 -16.13 -17.77 13.70
N GLU A 7 -17.02 -16.81 13.41
CA GLU A 7 -17.56 -16.57 12.07
C GLU A 7 -16.48 -16.12 11.09
N SER A 8 -15.59 -15.21 11.51
CA SER A 8 -14.47 -14.77 10.65
C SER A 8 -13.52 -15.93 10.31
N GLY A 9 -13.29 -16.84 11.26
CA GLY A 9 -12.51 -18.07 11.01
C GLY A 9 -13.18 -18.99 10.00
N THR A 10 -14.50 -19.12 10.05
CA THR A 10 -15.28 -19.95 9.12
C THR A 10 -15.27 -19.37 7.70
N ILE A 11 -15.44 -18.05 7.56
CA ILE A 11 -15.38 -17.37 6.25
C ILE A 11 -13.99 -17.47 5.63
N LEU A 12 -12.94 -17.25 6.40
CA LEU A 12 -11.55 -17.39 5.93
C LEU A 12 -11.26 -18.82 5.45
N LYS A 13 -11.74 -19.82 6.18
CA LYS A 13 -11.61 -21.22 5.79
C LYS A 13 -12.36 -21.53 4.49
N ALA A 14 -13.59 -21.05 4.35
CA ALA A 14 -14.38 -21.23 3.13
C ALA A 14 -13.74 -20.56 1.90
N ILE A 15 -13.08 -19.41 2.09
CA ILE A 15 -12.30 -18.75 1.03
C ILE A 15 -11.07 -19.57 0.66
N ASP A 16 -10.33 -20.06 1.65
CA ASP A 16 -9.15 -20.90 1.41
C ASP A 16 -9.52 -22.20 0.68
N ASP A 17 -10.62 -22.85 1.06
CA ASP A 17 -11.12 -24.07 0.40
C ASP A 17 -11.48 -23.81 -1.08
N LYS A 18 -12.10 -22.65 -1.39
CA LYS A 18 -12.38 -22.25 -2.78
C LYS A 18 -11.12 -21.96 -3.57
N ILE A 19 -10.14 -21.30 -2.96
CA ILE A 19 -8.83 -21.05 -3.58
C ILE A 19 -8.12 -22.35 -3.89
N GLU A 20 -8.12 -23.29 -2.96
CA GLU A 20 -7.50 -24.60 -3.13
C GLU A 20 -8.17 -25.41 -4.23
N HIS A 21 -9.51 -25.43 -4.25
CA HIS A 21 -10.26 -26.09 -5.31
C HIS A 21 -9.95 -25.51 -6.70
N PHE A 22 -9.91 -24.19 -6.83
CA PHE A 22 -9.59 -23.54 -8.09
C PHE A 22 -8.12 -23.74 -8.51
N ALA A 23 -7.19 -23.66 -7.56
CA ALA A 23 -5.78 -23.94 -7.82
C ALA A 23 -5.57 -25.40 -8.26
N SER A 24 -6.30 -26.36 -7.68
CA SER A 24 -6.28 -27.78 -8.07
C SER A 24 -6.87 -28.01 -9.46
N TYR A 25 -7.93 -27.27 -9.81
CA TYR A 25 -8.48 -27.27 -11.15
C TYR A 25 -7.45 -26.81 -12.19
N LEU A 26 -6.76 -25.68 -11.91
CA LEU A 26 -5.70 -25.15 -12.78
C LEU A 26 -4.52 -26.12 -12.89
N GLN A 27 -4.15 -26.79 -11.79
CA GLN A 27 -3.10 -27.80 -11.78
C GLN A 27 -3.42 -28.93 -12.75
N LYS A 28 -4.61 -29.50 -12.64
CA LYS A 28 -5.06 -30.59 -13.53
C LYS A 28 -5.15 -30.17 -14.99
N LYS A 29 -5.69 -28.96 -15.25
CA LYS A 29 -5.88 -28.46 -16.62
C LYS A 29 -4.56 -28.13 -17.34
N ASN A 30 -3.57 -27.64 -16.62
CA ASN A 30 -2.30 -27.20 -17.19
C ASN A 30 -1.12 -28.12 -16.86
N ASN A 31 -1.35 -29.29 -16.26
CA ASN A 31 -0.32 -30.25 -15.82
C ASN A 31 0.79 -29.58 -14.98
N LEU A 32 0.38 -28.72 -14.03
CA LEU A 32 1.33 -27.97 -13.21
C LEU A 32 2.01 -28.92 -12.21
N ASP A 33 3.34 -28.75 -12.06
CA ASP A 33 4.10 -29.39 -10.99
C ASP A 33 3.64 -28.90 -9.60
N HIS A 34 3.93 -29.68 -8.57
CA HIS A 34 3.56 -29.36 -7.19
C HIS A 34 4.04 -27.97 -6.73
N ILE A 35 5.27 -27.59 -7.12
CA ILE A 35 5.82 -26.26 -6.80
C ILE A 35 5.05 -25.15 -7.51
N GLN A 36 4.65 -25.36 -8.75
CA GLN A 36 3.84 -24.42 -9.51
C GLN A 36 2.44 -24.27 -8.91
N PHE A 37 1.81 -25.37 -8.51
CA PHE A 37 0.54 -25.37 -7.78
C PHE A 37 0.61 -24.52 -6.51
N LEU A 38 1.64 -24.72 -5.67
CA LEU A 38 1.82 -23.93 -4.45
C LEU A 38 2.00 -22.43 -4.75
N LYS A 39 2.73 -22.07 -5.82
CA LYS A 39 2.88 -20.68 -6.26
C LYS A 39 1.55 -20.06 -6.68
N VAL A 40 0.73 -20.79 -7.46
CA VAL A 40 -0.59 -20.35 -7.88
C VAL A 40 -1.50 -20.15 -6.68
N ARG A 41 -1.57 -21.11 -5.78
CA ARG A 41 -2.36 -21.05 -4.54
C ARG A 41 -1.98 -19.82 -3.69
N LEU A 42 -0.68 -19.63 -3.44
CA LEU A 42 -0.16 -18.46 -2.71
C LEU A 42 -0.50 -17.15 -3.43
N GLY A 43 -0.33 -17.09 -4.74
CA GLY A 43 -0.69 -15.91 -5.54
C GLY A 43 -2.16 -15.54 -5.39
N MET A 44 -3.05 -16.52 -5.45
CA MET A 44 -4.49 -16.31 -5.27
C MET A 44 -4.84 -15.83 -3.86
N GLN A 45 -4.24 -16.41 -2.81
CA GLN A 45 -4.42 -15.94 -1.42
C GLN A 45 -4.01 -14.47 -1.27
N VAL A 46 -2.90 -14.07 -1.88
CA VAL A 46 -2.43 -12.69 -1.86
C VAL A 46 -3.41 -11.76 -2.58
N VAL A 47 -3.92 -12.15 -3.75
CA VAL A 47 -4.90 -11.36 -4.52
C VAL A 47 -6.19 -11.16 -3.73
N VAL A 48 -6.77 -12.24 -3.21
CA VAL A 48 -8.01 -12.19 -2.41
C VAL A 48 -7.81 -11.33 -1.16
N SER A 49 -6.69 -11.50 -0.45
CA SER A 49 -6.36 -10.68 0.72
C SER A 49 -6.23 -9.19 0.35
N ASN A 50 -5.62 -8.86 -0.78
CA ASN A 50 -5.48 -7.48 -1.22
C ASN A 50 -6.82 -6.87 -1.63
N ILE A 51 -7.69 -7.62 -2.31
CA ILE A 51 -9.05 -7.18 -2.65
C ILE A 51 -9.84 -6.87 -1.37
N ALA A 52 -9.81 -7.77 -0.38
CA ALA A 52 -10.49 -7.56 0.89
C ALA A 52 -9.98 -6.29 1.61
N LYS A 53 -8.66 -6.09 1.65
CA LYS A 53 -8.05 -4.87 2.21
C LYS A 53 -8.50 -3.62 1.48
N THR A 54 -8.54 -3.67 0.15
CA THR A 54 -8.98 -2.55 -0.68
C THR A 54 -10.42 -2.17 -0.39
N ILE A 55 -11.33 -3.16 -0.34
CA ILE A 55 -12.74 -2.93 -0.01
C ILE A 55 -12.89 -2.28 1.37
N VAL A 56 -12.20 -2.80 2.39
CA VAL A 56 -12.25 -2.24 3.75
C VAL A 56 -11.68 -0.83 3.79
N THR A 57 -10.54 -0.59 3.14
CA THR A 57 -9.87 0.73 3.13
C THR A 57 -10.73 1.78 2.43
N TYR A 58 -11.25 1.49 1.24
CA TYR A 58 -12.09 2.44 0.51
C TYR A 58 -13.49 2.57 1.08
N GLY A 59 -14.05 1.51 1.67
CA GLY A 59 -15.30 1.59 2.43
C GLY A 59 -15.16 2.53 3.64
N ALA A 60 -14.09 2.40 4.41
CA ALA A 60 -13.78 3.32 5.49
C ALA A 60 -13.56 4.75 4.98
N ALA A 61 -12.82 4.93 3.88
CA ALA A 61 -12.58 6.24 3.29
C ALA A 61 -13.86 6.96 2.84
N LEU A 62 -14.87 6.22 2.36
CA LEU A 62 -16.18 6.77 2.03
C LEU A 62 -16.93 7.23 3.30
N ILE A 63 -16.89 6.45 4.38
CA ILE A 63 -17.52 6.80 5.67
C ILE A 63 -16.90 8.09 6.24
N PHE A 64 -15.58 8.23 6.17
CA PHE A 64 -14.85 9.40 6.66
C PHE A 64 -14.79 10.57 5.66
N HIS A 65 -15.45 10.46 4.50
CA HIS A 65 -15.41 11.47 3.42
C HIS A 65 -13.99 11.82 2.94
N THR A 66 -13.06 10.87 3.00
CA THR A 66 -11.65 11.04 2.62
C THR A 66 -11.27 10.28 1.35
N PHE A 67 -12.24 9.83 0.56
CA PHE A 67 -12.03 8.95 -0.60
C PHE A 67 -10.94 9.46 -1.55
N LEU A 68 -11.00 10.74 -1.95
CA LEU A 68 -10.04 11.31 -2.89
C LEU A 68 -8.62 11.39 -2.29
N TYR A 69 -8.52 11.79 -1.03
CA TYR A 69 -7.24 11.84 -0.31
C TYR A 69 -6.63 10.45 -0.15
N THR A 70 -7.45 9.46 0.19
CA THR A 70 -7.07 8.06 0.29
C THR A 70 -6.58 7.52 -1.06
N LEU A 71 -7.28 7.84 -2.15
CA LEU A 71 -6.91 7.40 -3.50
C LEU A 71 -5.53 7.96 -3.90
N ILE A 72 -5.32 9.27 -3.73
CA ILE A 72 -4.04 9.94 -4.05
C ILE A 72 -2.91 9.34 -3.22
N THR A 73 -3.12 9.19 -1.91
CA THR A 73 -2.13 8.60 -0.99
C THR A 73 -1.80 7.16 -1.37
N HIS A 74 -2.81 6.36 -1.73
CA HIS A 74 -2.64 4.97 -2.13
C HIS A 74 -1.84 4.84 -3.44
N ILE A 75 -2.16 5.64 -4.45
CA ILE A 75 -1.42 5.68 -5.71
C ILE A 75 0.04 6.11 -5.47
N SER A 76 0.25 7.19 -4.72
CA SER A 76 1.60 7.67 -4.39
C SER A 76 2.42 6.62 -3.65
N TYR A 77 1.82 5.98 -2.66
CA TYR A 77 2.45 4.89 -1.92
C TYR A 77 2.81 3.70 -2.81
N PHE A 78 1.88 3.28 -3.69
CA PHE A 78 2.11 2.17 -4.62
C PHE A 78 3.30 2.45 -5.55
N LEU A 79 3.36 3.64 -6.12
CA LEU A 79 4.43 4.08 -7.00
C LEU A 79 5.80 4.07 -6.29
N ILE A 80 5.86 4.62 -5.06
CA ILE A 80 7.08 4.64 -4.24
C ILE A 80 7.48 3.20 -3.89
N ARG A 81 6.55 2.40 -3.39
CA ARG A 81 6.82 1.04 -2.92
C ARG A 81 7.27 0.10 -4.04
N HIS A 82 6.77 0.29 -5.25
CA HIS A 82 7.20 -0.51 -6.40
C HIS A 82 8.72 -0.40 -6.66
N ASN A 83 9.29 0.77 -6.43
CA ASN A 83 10.73 1.01 -6.62
C ASN A 83 11.53 0.89 -5.33
N ALA A 84 11.06 1.48 -4.23
CA ALA A 84 11.79 1.50 -2.95
C ALA A 84 11.75 0.14 -2.22
N HIS A 85 10.77 -0.72 -2.53
CA HIS A 85 10.51 -1.98 -1.80
C HIS A 85 10.18 -1.69 -0.32
N GLY A 86 10.57 -2.58 0.58
CA GLY A 86 10.36 -2.43 2.02
C GLY A 86 9.84 -3.70 2.68
N ALA A 87 9.88 -3.72 4.00
CA ALA A 87 9.41 -4.85 4.80
C ALA A 87 7.88 -4.99 4.73
N HIS A 88 7.42 -6.23 4.76
CA HIS A 88 6.01 -6.54 4.98
C HIS A 88 5.72 -6.72 6.46
N ALA A 89 4.51 -6.38 6.90
CA ALA A 89 4.06 -6.63 8.25
C ALA A 89 4.15 -8.14 8.58
N LYS A 90 4.49 -8.45 9.83
CA LYS A 90 4.67 -9.84 10.29
C LYS A 90 3.35 -10.62 10.34
N SER A 91 2.21 -9.93 10.50
CA SER A 91 0.88 -10.56 10.53
C SER A 91 -0.10 -9.85 9.61
N THR A 92 -1.12 -10.58 9.14
CA THR A 92 -2.19 -10.04 8.30
C THR A 92 -2.97 -8.94 9.00
N LEU A 93 -3.29 -9.13 10.28
CA LEU A 93 -4.02 -8.15 11.09
C LEU A 93 -3.23 -6.83 11.22
N LEU A 94 -1.93 -6.92 11.53
CA LEU A 94 -1.07 -5.75 11.62
C LEU A 94 -1.01 -4.99 10.29
N CYS A 95 -0.97 -5.69 9.16
CA CYS A 95 -1.01 -5.11 7.84
C CYS A 95 -2.34 -4.35 7.57
N HIS A 96 -3.49 -4.90 8.02
CA HIS A 96 -4.78 -4.22 7.88
C HIS A 96 -4.84 -2.94 8.72
N ILE A 97 -4.40 -3.00 9.97
CA ILE A 97 -4.36 -1.84 10.88
C ILE A 97 -3.44 -0.75 10.30
N GLN A 98 -2.25 -1.11 9.84
CA GLN A 98 -1.33 -0.16 9.21
C GLN A 98 -1.94 0.49 7.96
N ASN A 99 -2.64 -0.27 7.12
CA ASN A 99 -3.30 0.27 5.94
C ASN A 99 -4.40 1.29 6.31
N LEU A 100 -5.25 0.98 7.30
CA LEU A 100 -6.30 1.90 7.74
C LEU A 100 -5.70 3.18 8.33
N ILE A 101 -4.67 3.08 9.16
CA ILE A 101 -4.00 4.26 9.73
C ILE A 101 -3.36 5.12 8.63
N LEU A 102 -2.61 4.51 7.69
CA LEU A 102 -1.87 5.25 6.68
C LEU A 102 -2.74 5.83 5.57
N PHE A 103 -3.78 5.11 5.14
CA PHE A 103 -4.57 5.50 3.96
C PHE A 103 -5.90 6.18 4.29
N VAL A 104 -6.39 6.04 5.52
CA VAL A 104 -7.64 6.67 5.97
C VAL A 104 -7.39 7.61 7.14
N GLY A 105 -6.77 7.11 8.21
CA GLY A 105 -6.56 7.87 9.44
C GLY A 105 -5.67 9.09 9.23
N LEU A 106 -4.51 8.92 8.58
CA LEU A 106 -3.58 10.01 8.34
C LEU A 106 -4.15 11.08 7.37
N PRO A 107 -4.73 10.72 6.21
CA PRO A 107 -5.40 11.69 5.35
C PRO A 107 -6.56 12.42 6.03
N TRP A 108 -7.35 11.70 6.83
CA TRP A 108 -8.43 12.32 7.60
C TRP A 108 -7.89 13.34 8.61
N LEU A 109 -6.84 12.97 9.36
CA LEU A 109 -6.20 13.85 10.33
C LEU A 109 -5.66 15.13 9.65
N ILE A 110 -4.97 14.99 8.50
CA ILE A 110 -4.42 16.11 7.74
C ILE A 110 -5.55 17.05 7.26
N ALA A 111 -6.63 16.47 6.73
CA ALA A 111 -7.77 17.24 6.21
C ALA A 111 -8.53 17.97 7.34
N TYR A 112 -8.71 17.31 8.48
CA TYR A 112 -9.48 17.86 9.61
C TYR A 112 -8.71 18.96 10.36
N TYR A 113 -7.41 18.75 10.66
CA TYR A 113 -6.62 19.69 11.46
C TYR A 113 -5.92 20.79 10.66
N HIS A 114 -6.08 20.83 9.33
CA HIS A 114 -5.43 21.83 8.47
C HIS A 114 -3.95 22.03 8.82
N ILE A 115 -3.18 20.95 8.82
CA ILE A 115 -1.79 20.93 9.27
C ILE A 115 -0.96 22.00 8.54
N ASN A 116 -0.13 22.74 9.32
CA ASN A 116 0.70 23.81 8.81
C ASN A 116 1.63 23.32 7.69
N MET A 117 1.74 24.13 6.62
CA MET A 117 2.60 23.89 5.47
C MET A 117 4.05 23.61 5.85
N GLY A 118 4.59 24.32 6.84
CA GLY A 118 5.96 24.11 7.32
C GLY A 118 6.19 22.69 7.84
N ILE A 119 5.22 22.14 8.58
CA ILE A 119 5.27 20.75 9.06
C ILE A 119 5.25 19.77 7.89
N MET A 120 4.38 20.02 6.89
CA MET A 120 4.28 19.17 5.70
C MET A 120 5.59 19.12 4.91
N TYR A 121 6.24 20.28 4.71
CA TYR A 121 7.54 20.34 4.03
C TYR A 121 8.64 19.65 4.84
N SER A 122 8.68 19.84 6.15
CA SER A 122 9.65 19.18 7.03
C SER A 122 9.53 17.66 6.98
N VAL A 123 8.30 17.14 7.08
CA VAL A 123 8.03 15.69 6.99
C VAL A 123 8.40 15.16 5.61
N SER A 124 8.10 15.89 4.53
CA SER A 124 8.48 15.49 3.17
C SER A 124 10.00 15.45 2.97
N GLY A 125 10.72 16.43 3.54
CA GLY A 125 12.18 16.46 3.53
C GLY A 125 12.79 15.27 4.29
N ILE A 126 12.29 14.96 5.48
CA ILE A 126 12.70 13.80 6.26
C ILE A 126 12.43 12.50 5.49
N ALA A 127 11.25 12.37 4.89
CA ALA A 127 10.90 11.20 4.08
C ALA A 127 11.84 11.02 2.88
N LEU A 128 12.21 12.11 2.20
CA LEU A 128 13.18 12.08 1.12
C LEU A 128 14.56 11.62 1.61
N LEU A 129 15.05 12.15 2.73
CA LEU A 129 16.31 11.72 3.33
C LEU A 129 16.30 10.22 3.68
N LEU A 130 15.23 9.72 4.28
CA LEU A 130 15.09 8.29 4.58
C LEU A 130 15.12 7.43 3.31
N ILE A 131 14.51 7.87 2.23
CA ILE A 131 14.56 7.14 0.95
C ILE A 131 15.96 7.17 0.35
N ILE A 132 16.67 8.29 0.41
CA ILE A 132 18.06 8.38 -0.08
C ILE A 132 18.97 7.41 0.69
N ILE A 133 18.77 7.29 1.99
CA ILE A 133 19.62 6.44 2.86
C ILE A 133 19.25 4.96 2.69
N TYR A 134 17.96 4.62 2.78
CA TYR A 134 17.51 3.24 2.94
C TYR A 134 16.95 2.57 1.67
N ALA A 135 16.58 3.32 0.63
CA ALA A 135 16.05 2.69 -0.58
C ALA A 135 17.17 2.20 -1.50
N PRO A 136 16.95 1.07 -2.20
CA PRO A 136 15.85 0.13 -2.04
C PRO A 136 16.06 -0.82 -0.85
N ALA A 137 15.06 -0.97 -0.01
CA ALA A 137 15.11 -1.83 1.17
C ALA A 137 14.84 -3.29 0.78
N ALA A 138 15.88 -4.02 0.40
CA ALA A 138 15.80 -5.45 0.12
C ALA A 138 15.46 -6.23 1.40
N THR A 139 14.58 -7.22 1.30
CA THR A 139 14.24 -8.11 2.40
C THR A 139 14.60 -9.55 2.06
N LYS A 140 14.75 -10.43 3.09
CA LYS A 140 15.00 -11.87 2.87
C LYS A 140 13.91 -12.53 2.01
N LYS A 141 12.67 -12.04 2.08
CA LYS A 141 11.53 -12.56 1.31
C LYS A 141 11.49 -12.02 -0.14
N GLN A 142 12.09 -10.86 -0.38
CA GLN A 142 12.16 -10.23 -1.70
C GLN A 142 13.59 -9.70 -1.93
N PRO A 143 14.54 -10.60 -2.26
CA PRO A 143 15.90 -10.20 -2.58
C PRO A 143 15.91 -9.40 -3.88
N ILE A 144 16.67 -8.31 -3.90
CA ILE A 144 16.87 -7.50 -5.10
C ILE A 144 18.27 -7.84 -5.65
N PRO A 145 18.39 -8.26 -6.92
CA PRO A 145 19.69 -8.45 -7.55
C PRO A 145 20.55 -7.19 -7.45
N GLU A 146 21.83 -7.34 -7.10
CA GLU A 146 22.75 -6.21 -6.92
C GLU A 146 22.77 -5.26 -8.11
N ARG A 147 22.72 -5.81 -9.32
CA ARG A 147 22.68 -5.07 -10.59
C ARG A 147 21.49 -4.10 -10.69
N LEU A 148 20.37 -4.38 -10.02
CA LEU A 148 19.15 -3.56 -10.11
C LEU A 148 19.04 -2.54 -8.98
N LYS A 149 19.79 -2.67 -7.89
CA LYS A 149 19.74 -1.77 -6.73
C LYS A 149 19.96 -0.31 -7.11
N PRO A 150 21.02 0.08 -7.86
CA PRO A 150 21.26 1.48 -8.18
C PRO A 150 20.14 2.08 -9.03
N ARG A 151 19.65 1.34 -10.03
CA ARG A 151 18.53 1.80 -10.87
C ARG A 151 17.26 2.02 -10.07
N LYS A 152 16.93 1.12 -9.15
CA LYS A 152 15.75 1.23 -8.28
C LYS A 152 15.90 2.38 -7.30
N LYS A 153 17.10 2.60 -6.76
CA LYS A 153 17.39 3.75 -5.88
C LYS A 153 17.13 5.07 -6.59
N ILE A 154 17.70 5.28 -7.75
CA ILE A 154 17.53 6.50 -8.55
C ILE A 154 16.05 6.72 -8.88
N LYS A 155 15.34 5.69 -9.35
CA LYS A 155 13.91 5.77 -9.65
C LYS A 155 13.08 6.15 -8.43
N SER A 156 13.39 5.62 -7.25
CA SER A 156 12.68 5.96 -6.00
C SER A 156 12.89 7.43 -5.63
N ILE A 157 14.12 7.93 -5.73
CA ILE A 157 14.46 9.33 -5.43
C ILE A 157 13.74 10.27 -6.40
N ILE A 158 13.87 10.03 -7.71
CA ILE A 158 13.21 10.84 -8.74
C ILE A 158 11.71 10.89 -8.50
N LEU A 159 11.09 9.74 -8.24
CA LEU A 159 9.65 9.68 -8.02
C LEU A 159 9.20 10.51 -6.82
N VAL A 160 9.92 10.42 -5.69
CA VAL A 160 9.59 11.20 -4.49
C VAL A 160 9.79 12.68 -4.72
N VAL A 161 10.87 13.08 -5.40
CA VAL A 161 11.12 14.48 -5.77
C VAL A 161 10.00 15.02 -6.66
N VAL A 162 9.57 14.25 -7.68
CA VAL A 162 8.45 14.62 -8.56
C VAL A 162 7.15 14.79 -7.77
N LEU A 163 6.84 13.88 -6.85
CA LEU A 163 5.63 13.97 -6.01
C LEU A 163 5.68 15.21 -5.09
N ILE A 164 6.85 15.54 -4.52
CA ILE A 164 7.03 16.76 -3.71
C ILE A 164 6.83 18.01 -4.58
N ILE A 165 7.41 18.07 -5.78
CA ILE A 165 7.25 19.20 -6.70
C ILE A 165 5.79 19.38 -7.08
N ILE A 166 5.08 18.31 -7.45
CA ILE A 166 3.64 18.36 -7.78
C ILE A 166 2.85 18.89 -6.58
N SER A 167 3.15 18.42 -5.36
CA SER A 167 2.50 18.89 -4.14
C SER A 167 2.73 20.40 -3.92
N ILE A 168 3.96 20.89 -4.09
CA ILE A 168 4.31 22.31 -3.94
C ILE A 168 3.56 23.17 -4.96
N ILE A 169 3.56 22.76 -6.23
CA ILE A 169 2.86 23.47 -7.31
C ILE A 169 1.36 23.56 -7.01
N TYR A 170 0.74 22.43 -6.65
CA TYR A 170 -0.68 22.39 -6.31
C TYR A 170 -1.02 23.32 -5.15
N MET A 171 -0.20 23.34 -4.11
CA MET A 171 -0.41 24.18 -2.93
C MET A 171 -0.26 25.68 -3.25
N ASN A 172 0.70 26.07 -4.09
CA ASN A 172 0.86 27.46 -4.52
C ASN A 172 -0.33 27.94 -5.36
N LEU A 173 -0.78 27.13 -6.34
CA LEU A 173 -1.96 27.44 -7.15
C LEU A 173 -3.23 27.57 -6.30
N TYR A 174 -3.38 26.74 -5.28
CA TYR A 174 -4.53 26.81 -4.36
C TYR A 174 -4.50 28.07 -3.49
N LYS A 175 -3.31 28.47 -3.04
CA LYS A 175 -3.12 29.71 -2.25
C LYS A 175 -3.45 30.95 -3.07
N ASP A 176 -2.98 31.03 -4.31
CA ASP A 176 -3.23 32.18 -5.21
C ASP A 176 -4.73 32.32 -5.51
N LYS A 177 -5.44 31.19 -5.71
CA LYS A 177 -6.87 31.21 -5.94
C LYS A 177 -7.66 31.72 -4.72
N LYS A 178 -7.21 31.41 -3.50
CA LYS A 178 -7.85 31.86 -2.25
C LYS A 178 -7.59 33.34 -1.95
N THR A 179 -6.48 33.92 -2.43
CA THR A 179 -6.15 35.35 -2.26
C THR A 179 -6.82 36.25 -3.33
N SER A 180 -7.28 35.67 -4.44
CA SER A 180 -7.94 36.35 -5.55
C SER A 180 -9.48 36.34 -5.45
N SER A 181 -10.06 35.64 -4.47
CA SER A 181 -11.50 35.63 -4.15
C SER A 181 -11.80 36.41 -2.90
#